data_9653e4a44c9efb15e04008d3dcb52e06
#
_entry.id   9653e4a44c9efb15e04008d3dcb52e06
#
_cell.length_a   1.000
_cell.length_b   1.000
_cell.length_c   1.000
_cell.angle_alpha   90.00
_cell.angle_beta   90.00
_cell.angle_gamma   90.00
#
_symmetry.space_group_name_H-M   'P 1'
#
loop_
_entity.id
_entity.type
_entity.pdbx_description
1 polymer ?
#
loop_
_entity_poly.entity_id
_entity_poly.type
_entity_poly.pdbx_seq_one_letter_code
_entity_poly.pdbx_strand_id
1 'polypeptide(L)'
;MRVIAGKYKSRQLKSVKSNLTRPTTDRNKENMFNIIGPYFEGGNVLDLFAGSGGLGIEALSRGCDFLYSVDNQYAAFQVIKENLNALKIENARVFKLDYRKALKRFNEEKIKFDLVLLDPPYGKGLVDGILEYLIENNMLNNDCIVMVEELKEVVF
;
A
#
# COMPACT_ATOMS: atom_id res chain seq x y z
N MET A 1 3.60 15.72 -0.47
CA MET A 1 2.95 14.64 0.32
C MET A 1 3.69 14.46 1.63
N ARG A 2 2.99 14.18 2.69
CA ARG A 2 3.58 14.00 4.02
C ARG A 2 2.88 12.90 4.78
N VAL A 3 3.54 12.39 5.83
CA VAL A 3 2.93 11.48 6.79
C VAL A 3 2.01 12.29 7.71
N ILE A 4 0.79 11.82 7.91
CA ILE A 4 -0.25 12.56 8.63
C ILE A 4 -0.19 12.32 10.13
N ALA A 5 -0.01 11.08 10.56
CA ALA A 5 -0.07 10.72 11.96
C ALA A 5 0.92 9.62 12.31
N GLY A 6 1.13 9.38 13.60
CA GLY A 6 1.92 8.27 14.10
C GLY A 6 3.40 8.60 14.26
N LYS A 7 4.22 7.57 14.20
CA LYS A 7 5.65 7.63 14.47
C LYS A 7 6.41 8.62 13.57
N TYR A 8 6.01 8.73 12.31
CA TYR A 8 6.68 9.59 11.33
C TYR A 8 5.87 10.83 10.99
N LYS A 9 4.97 11.24 11.85
CA LYS A 9 4.09 12.39 11.63
C LYS A 9 4.85 13.63 11.13
N SER A 10 4.27 14.29 10.13
CA SER A 10 4.75 15.53 9.51
C SER A 10 6.01 15.38 8.65
N ARG A 11 6.57 14.18 8.50
CA ARG A 11 7.72 13.97 7.64
C ARG A 11 7.30 14.06 6.18
N GLN A 12 8.12 14.74 5.38
CA GLN A 12 7.87 14.90 3.94
C GLN A 12 8.22 13.63 3.18
N LEU A 13 7.42 13.33 2.16
CA LEU A 13 7.65 12.21 1.26
C LEU A 13 7.79 12.73 -0.16
N LYS A 14 8.70 12.13 -0.92
CA LYS A 14 8.84 12.43 -2.35
C LYS A 14 7.67 11.79 -3.10
N SER A 15 7.22 12.46 -4.16
CA SER A 15 6.18 11.96 -5.05
C SER A 15 6.79 11.52 -6.37
N VAL A 16 6.15 10.57 -7.04
CA VAL A 16 6.54 10.15 -8.39
C VAL A 16 6.10 11.23 -9.37
N LYS A 17 7.03 11.74 -10.17
CA LYS A 17 6.73 12.70 -11.25
C LYS A 17 6.34 11.91 -12.49
N SER A 18 5.08 11.53 -12.60
CA SER A 18 4.60 10.78 -13.75
C SER A 18 3.14 11.13 -14.02
N ASN A 19 2.80 11.27 -15.30
CA ASN A 19 1.42 11.46 -15.72
C ASN A 19 0.57 10.21 -15.51
N LEU A 20 1.21 9.07 -15.28
CA LEU A 20 0.53 7.79 -15.06
C LEU A 20 0.22 7.54 -13.59
N THR A 21 0.86 8.29 -12.70
CA THR A 21 0.69 8.12 -11.26
C THR A 21 -0.07 9.31 -10.71
N ARG A 22 -1.21 9.05 -10.10
CA ARG A 22 -1.98 10.08 -9.43
C ARG A 22 -1.71 9.99 -7.93
N PRO A 23 -1.02 10.97 -7.33
CA PRO A 23 -0.74 10.92 -5.90
C PRO A 23 -2.03 11.06 -5.09
N THR A 24 -2.12 10.27 -4.03
CA THR A 24 -3.18 10.43 -3.04
C THR A 24 -2.89 11.71 -2.26
N THR A 25 -3.88 12.59 -2.16
CA THR A 25 -3.72 13.83 -1.39
C THR A 25 -3.61 13.51 0.10
N ASP A 26 -2.97 14.40 0.86
CA ASP A 26 -2.86 14.26 2.31
C ASP A 26 -4.23 14.15 2.96
N ARG A 27 -5.20 14.92 2.49
CA ARG A 27 -6.56 14.90 3.01
C ARG A 27 -7.26 13.56 2.74
N ASN A 28 -7.14 13.03 1.52
CA ASN A 28 -7.73 11.74 1.19
C ASN A 28 -7.10 10.62 2.00
N LYS A 29 -5.78 10.66 2.17
CA LYS A 29 -5.06 9.70 2.98
C LYS A 29 -5.53 9.74 4.45
N GLU A 30 -5.66 10.92 5.01
CA GLU A 30 -6.19 11.10 6.36
C GLU A 30 -7.59 10.51 6.50
N ASN A 31 -8.48 10.81 5.55
CA ASN A 31 -9.84 10.30 5.57
C ASN A 31 -9.88 8.77 5.48
N MET A 32 -9.06 8.18 4.62
CA MET A 32 -8.97 6.73 4.48
C MET A 32 -8.55 6.06 5.79
N PHE A 33 -7.48 6.54 6.40
CA PHE A 33 -6.98 5.94 7.64
C PHE A 33 -7.87 6.22 8.85
N ASN A 34 -8.63 7.31 8.84
CA ASN A 34 -9.63 7.54 9.88
C ASN A 34 -10.76 6.50 9.83
N ILE A 35 -11.09 6.01 8.63
CA ILE A 35 -12.11 4.98 8.47
C ILE A 35 -11.62 3.62 8.95
N ILE A 36 -10.41 3.23 8.59
CA ILE A 36 -9.88 1.88 8.85
C ILE A 36 -9.05 1.76 10.12
N GLY A 37 -8.64 2.87 10.70
CA GLY A 37 -7.83 2.91 11.90
C GLY A 37 -8.51 3.70 12.99
N PRO A 38 -7.96 4.84 13.41
CA PRO A 38 -6.81 5.57 12.84
C PRO A 38 -5.45 4.94 13.14
N TYR A 39 -5.36 4.03 14.11
CA TYR A 39 -4.12 3.38 14.52
C TYR A 39 -4.29 1.86 14.51
N PHE A 40 -3.16 1.15 14.40
CA PHE A 40 -3.11 -0.30 14.32
C PHE A 40 -2.24 -0.89 15.43
N GLU A 41 -2.54 -2.12 15.83
CA GLU A 41 -1.76 -2.86 16.81
C GLU A 41 -0.92 -3.94 16.11
N GLY A 42 0.04 -3.50 15.29
CA GLY A 42 0.89 -4.42 14.55
C GLY A 42 0.30 -4.88 13.22
N GLY A 43 0.82 -5.99 12.71
CA GLY A 43 0.35 -6.65 11.52
C GLY A 43 1.14 -6.34 10.26
N ASN A 44 0.93 -7.17 9.24
CA ASN A 44 1.56 -7.04 7.92
C ASN A 44 0.67 -6.25 6.97
N VAL A 45 1.28 -5.29 6.28
CA VAL A 45 0.60 -4.46 5.28
C VAL A 45 1.07 -4.84 3.88
N LEU A 46 0.13 -5.01 2.96
CA LEU A 46 0.41 -5.11 1.54
C LEU A 46 -0.06 -3.85 0.84
N ASP A 47 0.86 -3.17 0.15
CA ASP A 47 0.56 -2.03 -0.72
C ASP A 47 0.91 -2.46 -2.14
N LEU A 48 -0.07 -2.94 -2.90
CA LEU A 48 0.17 -3.67 -4.13
C LEU A 48 0.41 -2.77 -5.35
N PHE A 49 -0.08 -1.55 -5.31
CA PHE A 49 0.14 -0.53 -6.35
C PHE A 49 0.65 0.73 -5.66
N ALA A 50 1.85 0.66 -5.16
CA ALA A 50 2.32 1.58 -4.12
C ALA A 50 2.58 3.02 -4.58
N GLY A 51 2.90 3.24 -5.85
CA GLY A 51 3.25 4.58 -6.34
C GLY A 51 4.44 5.14 -5.59
N SER A 52 4.24 6.25 -4.90
CA SER A 52 5.30 6.86 -4.07
C SER A 52 5.44 6.22 -2.69
N GLY A 53 4.60 5.25 -2.36
CA GLY A 53 4.67 4.53 -1.08
C GLY A 53 3.97 5.22 0.08
N GLY A 54 3.23 6.28 -0.19
CA GLY A 54 2.62 7.07 0.87
C GLY A 54 1.62 6.32 1.75
N LEU A 55 0.79 5.47 1.16
CA LEU A 55 -0.20 4.71 1.92
C LEU A 55 0.45 3.67 2.83
N GLY A 56 1.38 2.88 2.30
CA GLY A 56 2.08 1.87 3.10
C GLY A 56 2.90 2.48 4.23
N ILE A 57 3.59 3.57 3.95
CA ILE A 57 4.37 4.30 4.97
C ILE A 57 3.45 4.86 6.05
N GLU A 58 2.28 5.38 5.66
CA GLU A 58 1.29 5.86 6.62
C GLU A 58 0.84 4.72 7.55
N ALA A 59 0.59 3.53 7.02
CA ALA A 59 0.21 2.37 7.81
C ALA A 59 1.28 1.99 8.82
N LEU A 60 2.55 1.97 8.41
CA LEU A 60 3.67 1.73 9.32
C LEU A 60 3.74 2.79 10.41
N SER A 61 3.57 4.05 10.02
CA SER A 61 3.60 5.16 10.96
C SER A 61 2.51 5.04 12.02
N ARG A 62 1.37 4.47 11.66
CA ARG A 62 0.21 4.32 12.55
C ARG A 62 0.17 3.01 13.32
N GLY A 63 1.21 2.18 13.22
CA GLY A 63 1.37 1.04 14.11
C GLY A 63 1.49 -0.34 13.48
N CYS A 64 1.38 -0.48 12.16
CA CYS A 64 1.62 -1.76 11.53
C CYS A 64 3.09 -2.18 11.65
N ASP A 65 3.35 -3.47 11.69
CA ASP A 65 4.69 -4.03 11.96
C ASP A 65 5.59 -4.09 10.75
N PHE A 66 5.05 -4.49 9.60
CA PHE A 66 5.86 -4.75 8.41
C PHE A 66 5.10 -4.40 7.14
N LEU A 67 5.80 -3.80 6.18
CA LEU A 67 5.25 -3.37 4.90
C LEU A 67 5.83 -4.18 3.74
N TYR A 68 4.95 -4.71 2.90
CA TYR A 68 5.29 -5.27 1.60
C TYR A 68 4.78 -4.30 0.54
N SER A 69 5.69 -3.57 -0.10
CA SER A 69 5.36 -2.49 -1.04
C SER A 69 5.73 -2.92 -2.46
N VAL A 70 4.78 -2.84 -3.38
CA VAL A 70 4.93 -3.34 -4.75
C VAL A 70 4.55 -2.27 -5.75
N ASP A 71 5.39 -2.08 -6.75
CA ASP A 71 5.05 -1.31 -7.95
C ASP A 71 5.87 -1.85 -9.12
N ASN A 72 5.29 -1.87 -10.31
CA ASN A 72 6.00 -2.38 -11.48
C ASN A 72 6.81 -1.30 -12.21
N GLN A 73 6.66 -0.04 -11.85
CA GLN A 73 7.38 1.06 -12.48
C GLN A 73 8.66 1.37 -11.73
N TYR A 74 9.75 1.51 -12.47
CA TYR A 74 11.07 1.80 -11.90
C TYR A 74 11.08 3.10 -11.12
N ALA A 75 10.46 4.16 -11.66
CA ALA A 75 10.40 5.46 -10.99
C ALA A 75 9.72 5.37 -9.63
N ALA A 76 8.61 4.63 -9.54
CA ALA A 76 7.90 4.40 -8.28
C ALA A 76 8.77 3.62 -7.30
N PHE A 77 9.37 2.52 -7.75
CA PHE A 77 10.26 1.70 -6.94
C PHE A 77 11.38 2.53 -6.31
N GLN A 78 12.02 3.40 -7.10
CA GLN A 78 13.10 4.26 -6.61
C GLN A 78 12.60 5.27 -5.57
N VAL A 79 11.46 5.91 -5.82
CA VAL A 79 10.90 6.88 -4.88
C VAL A 79 10.52 6.22 -3.56
N ILE A 80 9.93 5.03 -3.61
CA ILE A 80 9.59 4.28 -2.39
C ILE A 80 10.86 4.01 -1.57
N LYS A 81 11.91 3.53 -2.22
CA LYS A 81 13.19 3.26 -1.55
C LYS A 81 13.78 4.52 -0.93
N GLU A 82 13.75 5.63 -1.65
CA GLU A 82 14.24 6.91 -1.13
C GLU A 82 13.44 7.36 0.08
N ASN A 83 12.12 7.23 0.03
CA ASN A 83 11.26 7.59 1.16
C ASN A 83 11.53 6.72 2.38
N LEU A 84 11.66 5.42 2.21
CA LEU A 84 11.98 4.51 3.30
C LEU A 84 13.35 4.83 3.92
N ASN A 85 14.34 5.09 3.08
CA ASN A 85 15.69 5.43 3.55
C ASN A 85 15.72 6.76 4.30
N ALA A 86 15.01 7.78 3.77
CA ALA A 86 14.96 9.09 4.42
C ALA A 86 14.35 9.02 5.81
N LEU A 87 13.37 8.15 6.02
CA LEU A 87 12.72 7.95 7.31
C LEU A 87 13.40 6.87 8.16
N LYS A 88 14.46 6.25 7.65
CA LYS A 88 15.20 5.17 8.31
C LYS A 88 14.28 3.99 8.67
N ILE A 89 13.37 3.66 7.78
CA ILE A 89 12.45 2.54 7.95
C ILE A 89 13.15 1.25 7.51
N GLU A 90 13.25 0.30 8.42
CA GLU A 90 13.88 -1.01 8.16
C GLU A 90 12.86 -2.15 8.05
N ASN A 91 11.65 -1.94 8.53
CA ASN A 91 10.59 -2.96 8.55
C ASN A 91 9.71 -2.89 7.31
N ALA A 92 10.35 -2.91 6.15
CA ALA A 92 9.67 -2.89 4.85
C ALA A 92 10.51 -3.60 3.79
N ARG A 93 9.82 -4.22 2.85
CA ARG A 93 10.43 -4.79 1.64
C ARG A 93 9.75 -4.15 0.44
N VAL A 94 10.54 -3.74 -0.54
CA VAL A 94 10.06 -3.09 -1.75
C VAL A 94 10.35 -3.96 -2.95
N PHE A 95 9.36 -4.14 -3.82
CA PHE A 95 9.46 -5.02 -4.97
C PHE A 95 9.09 -4.26 -6.25
N LYS A 96 9.97 -4.31 -7.24
CA LYS A 96 9.64 -3.86 -8.59
C LYS A 96 9.15 -5.09 -9.35
N LEU A 97 7.87 -5.36 -9.24
CA LEU A 97 7.23 -6.53 -9.83
C LEU A 97 5.84 -6.17 -10.34
N ASP A 98 5.39 -6.91 -11.36
CA ASP A 98 3.97 -6.97 -11.70
C ASP A 98 3.22 -7.55 -10.50
N TYR A 99 2.00 -7.06 -10.25
CA TYR A 99 1.24 -7.46 -9.06
C TYR A 99 0.98 -8.96 -9.01
N ARG A 100 0.80 -9.63 -10.16
CA ARG A 100 0.55 -11.09 -10.21
C ARG A 100 1.78 -11.87 -9.76
N LYS A 101 2.95 -11.43 -10.18
CA LYS A 101 4.22 -12.04 -9.77
C LYS A 101 4.48 -11.82 -8.29
N ALA A 102 4.15 -10.63 -7.79
CA ALA A 102 4.31 -10.32 -6.38
C ALA A 102 3.41 -11.20 -5.51
N LEU A 103 2.13 -11.33 -5.87
CA LEU A 103 1.20 -12.16 -5.13
C LEU A 103 1.64 -13.63 -5.11
N LYS A 104 2.11 -14.13 -6.24
CA LYS A 104 2.62 -15.50 -6.32
C LYS A 104 3.81 -15.71 -5.38
N ARG A 105 4.73 -14.76 -5.38
CA ARG A 105 5.90 -14.81 -4.50
C ARG A 105 5.52 -14.81 -3.03
N PHE A 106 4.60 -13.93 -2.63
CA PHE A 106 4.16 -13.86 -1.25
C PHE A 106 3.42 -15.13 -0.83
N ASN A 107 2.66 -15.72 -1.74
CA ASN A 107 2.00 -17.00 -1.50
C ASN A 107 3.02 -18.12 -1.30
N GLU A 108 4.06 -18.17 -2.12
CA GLU A 108 5.13 -19.15 -1.98
C GLU A 108 5.89 -18.98 -0.64
N GLU A 109 6.08 -17.75 -0.19
CA GLU A 109 6.69 -17.44 1.11
C GLU A 109 5.72 -17.60 2.28
N LYS A 110 4.47 -17.93 2.02
CA LYS A 110 3.42 -18.13 3.03
C LYS A 110 3.17 -16.89 3.90
N ILE A 111 3.29 -15.71 3.29
CA ILE A 111 3.03 -14.44 3.96
C ILE A 111 1.52 -14.21 4.02
N LYS A 112 1.05 -13.77 5.19
CA LYS A 112 -0.35 -13.42 5.39
C LYS A 112 -0.45 -11.96 5.81
N PHE A 113 -1.53 -11.31 5.37
CA PHE A 113 -1.70 -9.87 5.54
C PHE A 113 -2.83 -9.54 6.50
N ASP A 114 -2.65 -8.43 7.21
CA ASP A 114 -3.64 -7.85 8.13
C ASP A 114 -4.28 -6.60 7.57
N LEU A 115 -3.59 -5.94 6.65
CA LEU A 115 -4.09 -4.78 5.92
C LEU A 115 -3.64 -4.87 4.48
N VAL A 116 -4.58 -4.76 3.54
CA VAL A 116 -4.28 -4.74 2.11
C VAL A 116 -4.79 -3.43 1.53
N LEU A 117 -3.88 -2.70 0.90
CA LEU A 117 -4.16 -1.41 0.27
C LEU A 117 -4.14 -1.61 -1.24
N LEU A 118 -5.27 -1.34 -1.89
CA LEU A 118 -5.42 -1.52 -3.33
C LEU A 118 -5.83 -0.21 -3.99
N ASP A 119 -4.91 0.38 -4.75
CA ASP A 119 -5.17 1.57 -5.55
C ASP A 119 -4.72 1.29 -6.99
N PRO A 120 -5.42 0.39 -7.71
CA PRO A 120 -5.03 0.01 -9.05
C PRO A 120 -5.27 1.15 -10.05
N PRO A 121 -4.48 1.22 -11.12
CA PRO A 121 -4.60 2.30 -12.11
C PRO A 121 -5.94 2.28 -12.86
N TYR A 122 -6.57 1.12 -12.97
CA TYR A 122 -7.85 0.95 -13.66
C TYR A 122 -8.74 -0.04 -12.92
N GLY A 123 -9.77 0.45 -12.34
CA GLY A 123 -10.77 -0.14 -11.45
C GLY A 123 -11.01 -1.63 -11.41
N LYS A 124 -12.12 -1.94 -11.85
CA LYS A 124 -13.03 -3.00 -11.47
C LYS A 124 -12.59 -4.46 -11.56
N GLY A 125 -12.19 -4.92 -12.73
CA GLY A 125 -11.90 -6.34 -12.92
C GLY A 125 -10.63 -6.77 -12.21
N LEU A 126 -9.71 -5.83 -12.04
CA LEU A 126 -8.43 -6.07 -11.42
C LEU A 126 -8.59 -6.37 -9.92
N VAL A 127 -9.41 -5.59 -9.25
CA VAL A 127 -9.63 -5.75 -7.80
C VAL A 127 -10.27 -7.10 -7.51
N ASP A 128 -11.30 -7.49 -8.26
CA ASP A 128 -11.99 -8.76 -8.05
C ASP A 128 -11.05 -9.95 -8.17
N GLY A 129 -10.21 -9.97 -9.20
CA GLY A 129 -9.23 -11.04 -9.39
C GLY A 129 -8.19 -11.10 -8.27
N ILE A 130 -7.75 -9.96 -7.78
CA ILE A 130 -6.79 -9.88 -6.67
C ILE A 130 -7.42 -10.42 -5.39
N LEU A 131 -8.63 -9.99 -5.07
CA LEU A 131 -9.34 -10.46 -3.87
C LEU A 131 -9.57 -11.97 -3.93
N GLU A 132 -9.99 -12.48 -5.08
CA GLU A 132 -10.18 -13.91 -5.29
C GLU A 132 -8.89 -14.69 -5.01
N TYR A 133 -7.78 -14.22 -5.56
CA TYR A 133 -6.49 -14.87 -5.35
C TYR A 133 -6.08 -14.87 -3.88
N LEU A 134 -6.23 -13.75 -3.20
CA LEU A 134 -5.87 -13.63 -1.78
C LEU A 134 -6.72 -14.57 -0.91
N ILE A 135 -8.00 -14.64 -1.18
CA ILE A 135 -8.93 -15.50 -0.42
C ILE A 135 -8.66 -16.97 -0.70
N GLU A 136 -8.58 -17.36 -1.97
CA GLU A 136 -8.38 -18.76 -2.37
C GLU A 136 -7.05 -19.33 -1.85
N ASN A 137 -6.03 -18.51 -1.75
CA ASN A 137 -4.71 -18.92 -1.27
C ASN A 137 -4.49 -18.67 0.21
N ASN A 138 -5.54 -18.31 0.94
CA ASN A 138 -5.51 -18.10 2.38
C ASN A 138 -4.40 -17.13 2.81
N MET A 139 -4.33 -15.99 2.13
CA MET A 139 -3.30 -14.98 2.37
C MET A 139 -3.75 -13.84 3.29
N LEU A 140 -4.98 -13.90 3.79
CA LEU A 140 -5.53 -12.88 4.68
C LEU A 140 -5.68 -13.45 6.09
N ASN A 141 -5.13 -12.75 7.08
CA ASN A 141 -5.34 -13.09 8.47
C ASN A 141 -6.78 -12.77 8.90
N ASN A 142 -7.20 -13.31 10.03
CA ASN A 142 -8.50 -13.00 10.59
C ASN A 142 -8.59 -11.49 10.83
N ASP A 143 -9.76 -10.92 10.55
CA ASP A 143 -10.01 -9.49 10.68
C ASP A 143 -9.18 -8.60 9.75
N CYS A 144 -8.61 -9.17 8.69
CA CYS A 144 -7.89 -8.39 7.69
C CYS A 144 -8.81 -7.35 7.06
N ILE A 145 -8.29 -6.13 6.96
CA ILE A 145 -8.98 -5.04 6.29
C ILE A 145 -8.40 -4.90 4.89
N VAL A 146 -9.28 -4.86 3.90
CA VAL A 146 -8.91 -4.56 2.52
C VAL A 146 -9.49 -3.21 2.16
N MET A 147 -8.62 -2.26 1.87
CA MET A 147 -9.03 -0.94 1.43
C MET A 147 -8.82 -0.80 -0.06
N VAL A 148 -9.88 -0.44 -0.76
CA VAL A 148 -9.84 -0.21 -2.21
C VAL A 148 -10.12 1.26 -2.47
N GLU A 149 -9.20 1.93 -3.18
CA GLU A 149 -9.44 3.28 -3.65
C GLU A 149 -9.90 3.21 -5.10
N GLU A 150 -11.13 3.68 -5.34
CA GLU A 150 -11.69 3.75 -6.69
C GLU A 150 -11.77 5.18 -7.17
N LEU A 151 -11.67 5.35 -8.49
CA LEU A 151 -11.89 6.64 -9.12
C LEU A 151 -13.36 7.03 -8.97
N LYS A 152 -13.62 8.19 -8.39
CA LYS A 152 -14.99 8.71 -8.17
C LYS A 152 -15.80 8.91 -9.44
N GLU A 153 -15.16 8.88 -10.58
CA GLU A 153 -15.77 9.19 -11.88
C GLU A 153 -16.16 7.96 -12.66
N VAL A 154 -16.11 6.79 -12.06
CA VAL A 154 -16.56 5.57 -12.73
C VAL A 154 -18.07 5.53 -12.65
N VAL A 155 -18.72 5.75 -13.80
CA VAL A 155 -20.16 5.64 -13.92
C VAL A 155 -20.51 4.20 -14.24
N PHE A 156 -21.34 3.63 -13.43
CA PHE A 156 -21.78 2.25 -13.60
C PHE A 156 -23.11 2.18 -14.30
#